data_710b610e8427b5398e747de561976be3
#
_entry.id   710b610e8427b5398e747de561976be3
#
_cell.length_a   1.000
_cell.length_b   1.000
_cell.length_c   1.000
_cell.angle_alpha   90.00
_cell.angle_beta   90.00
_cell.angle_gamma   90.00
#
_symmetry.space_group_name_H-M   'P 1'
#
loop_
_entity.id
_entity.type
_entity.pdbx_description
1 polymer ?
#
loop_
_entity_poly.entity_id
_entity_poly.type
_entity_poly.pdbx_seq_one_letter_code
_entity_poly.pdbx_strand_id
1 'polypeptide(L)' 'MYNLSCKDVSGIECPFVAKGNSEQEVMTDLTEHGMAKHAYEIQKMMLAGMTKEAMDEKMQMMITMT' A
#
# COMPACT_ATOMS: atom_id res chain seq x y z
N MET A 1 -11.44 -2.92 -12.83
CA MET A 1 -10.06 -3.06 -12.36
C MET A 1 -9.88 -2.35 -11.03
N TYR A 2 -9.17 -2.97 -10.12
CA TYR A 2 -8.92 -2.37 -8.80
C TYR A 2 -7.66 -1.50 -8.85
N ASN A 3 -7.69 -0.40 -8.12
CA ASN A 3 -6.59 0.56 -8.06
C ASN A 3 -6.26 0.87 -6.61
N LEU A 4 -4.99 1.11 -6.31
CA LEU A 4 -4.55 1.44 -4.97
C LEU A 4 -3.37 2.41 -5.04
N SER A 5 -3.57 3.62 -4.56
CA SER A 5 -2.56 4.67 -4.62
C SER A 5 -1.59 4.57 -3.44
N CYS A 6 -0.30 4.60 -3.74
CA CYS A 6 0.73 4.60 -2.71
C CYS A 6 0.59 5.83 -1.80
N LYS A 7 0.28 6.98 -2.37
CA LYS A 7 0.11 8.21 -1.60
C LYS A 7 -1.04 8.10 -0.60
N ASP A 8 -2.16 7.52 -1.03
CA ASP A 8 -3.33 7.38 -0.17
C ASP A 8 -3.07 6.46 1.00
N VAL A 9 -2.31 5.40 0.79
CA VAL A 9 -2.03 4.41 1.83
C VAL A 9 -0.94 4.87 2.79
N SER A 10 0.16 5.39 2.25
CA SER A 10 1.34 5.70 3.06
C SER A 10 1.44 7.16 3.47
N GLY A 11 0.76 8.06 2.77
CA GLY A 11 0.92 9.49 2.97
C GLY A 11 2.21 10.03 2.37
N ILE A 12 2.99 9.19 1.71
CA ILE A 12 4.22 9.60 1.06
C ILE A 12 3.89 10.16 -0.31
N GLU A 13 4.54 11.24 -0.71
CA GLU A 13 4.33 11.83 -2.01
C GLU A 13 4.93 10.93 -3.10
N CYS A 14 4.09 10.08 -3.67
CA CYS A 14 4.51 9.09 -4.65
C CYS A 14 3.41 8.93 -5.70
N PRO A 15 3.74 9.03 -7.00
CA PRO A 15 2.74 8.92 -8.05
C PRO A 15 2.33 7.49 -8.40
N PHE A 16 2.92 6.50 -7.73
CA PHE A 16 2.65 5.10 -8.04
C PHE A 16 1.22 4.71 -7.70
N VAL A 17 0.57 4.04 -8.64
CA VAL A 17 -0.76 3.47 -8.42
C VAL A 17 -0.71 2.01 -8.82
N ALA A 18 -0.97 1.13 -7.86
CA ALA A 18 -1.04 -0.30 -8.11
C ALA A 18 -2.37 -0.62 -8.80
N LYS A 19 -2.35 -1.54 -9.75
CA LYS A 19 -3.54 -1.97 -10.47
C LYS A 19 -3.57 -3.49 -10.57
N GLY A 20 -4.77 -4.04 -10.52
CA GLY A 20 -4.93 -5.49 -10.62
C GLY A 20 -6.36 -5.90 -10.82
N ASN A 21 -6.57 -7.18 -11.08
CA ASN A 21 -7.90 -7.74 -11.30
C ASN A 21 -8.59 -8.18 -10.02
N SER A 22 -7.89 -8.14 -8.91
CA SER A 22 -8.43 -8.48 -7.60
C SER A 22 -7.80 -7.59 -6.53
N GLU A 23 -8.46 -7.52 -5.38
CA GLU A 23 -7.93 -6.75 -4.25
C GLU A 23 -6.57 -7.28 -3.82
N GLN A 24 -6.41 -8.60 -3.80
CA GLN A 24 -5.15 -9.21 -3.40
C GLN A 24 -4.01 -8.84 -4.35
N GLU A 25 -4.26 -8.83 -5.66
CA GLU A 25 -3.25 -8.44 -6.63
C GLU A 25 -2.78 -7.01 -6.41
N VAL A 26 -3.71 -6.10 -6.19
CA VAL A 26 -3.36 -4.69 -5.96
C VAL A 26 -2.56 -4.52 -4.69
N MET A 27 -2.98 -5.20 -3.63
CA MET A 27 -2.30 -5.14 -2.34
C MET A 27 -0.89 -5.70 -2.42
N THR A 28 -0.74 -6.82 -3.12
CA THR A 28 0.57 -7.44 -3.33
C THR A 28 1.48 -6.51 -4.13
N ASP A 29 0.95 -5.93 -5.20
CA ASP A 29 1.71 -5.04 -6.05
C ASP A 29 2.19 -3.80 -5.28
N LEU A 30 1.29 -3.21 -4.49
CA LEU A 30 1.67 -2.05 -3.69
C LEU A 30 2.67 -2.42 -2.59
N THR A 31 2.52 -3.58 -1.98
CA THR A 31 3.45 -4.05 -0.96
C THR A 31 4.85 -4.22 -1.54
N GLU A 32 4.95 -4.83 -2.72
CA GLU A 32 6.24 -4.98 -3.39
C GLU A 32 6.86 -3.62 -3.72
N HIS A 33 6.06 -2.69 -4.21
CA HIS A 33 6.52 -1.34 -4.48
C HIS A 33 7.05 -0.67 -3.20
N GLY A 34 6.29 -0.79 -2.10
CA GLY A 34 6.68 -0.20 -0.84
C GLY A 34 7.99 -0.77 -0.33
N MET A 35 8.17 -2.08 -0.41
CA MET A 35 9.40 -2.72 0.04
C MET A 35 10.60 -2.36 -0.83
N ALA A 36 10.37 -2.10 -2.11
CA ALA A 36 11.45 -1.75 -3.04
C ALA A 36 11.81 -0.27 -2.99
N LYS A 37 10.83 0.61 -2.84
CA LYS A 37 11.02 2.05 -2.95
C LYS A 37 10.90 2.80 -1.62
N HIS A 38 10.15 2.25 -0.69
CA HIS A 38 9.84 2.92 0.59
C HIS A 38 10.16 2.04 1.79
N ALA A 39 11.16 1.18 1.68
CA ALA A 39 11.52 0.23 2.74
C ALA A 39 11.81 0.96 4.07
N TYR A 40 12.47 2.10 4.00
CA TYR A 40 12.80 2.88 5.19
C TYR A 40 11.54 3.38 5.90
N GLU A 41 10.59 3.92 5.15
CA GLU A 41 9.36 4.44 5.70
C GLU A 41 8.49 3.33 6.29
N ILE A 42 8.46 2.18 5.63
CA ILE A 42 7.72 1.02 6.13
C ILE A 42 8.32 0.55 7.44
N GLN A 43 9.64 0.49 7.52
CA GLN A 43 10.33 0.10 8.74
C GLN A 43 10.02 1.05 9.89
N LYS A 44 10.00 2.35 9.63
CA LYS A 44 9.65 3.35 10.62
C LYS A 44 8.22 3.16 11.12
N MET A 45 7.29 2.87 10.23
CA MET A 45 5.91 2.63 10.61
C MET A 45 5.78 1.40 11.51
N MET A 46 6.50 0.34 11.20
CA MET A 46 6.51 -0.86 12.04
C MET A 46 7.10 -0.59 13.42
N LEU A 47 8.17 0.17 13.48
CA LEU A 47 8.78 0.55 14.76
C LEU A 47 7.86 1.43 15.59
N ALA A 48 6.98 2.19 14.95
CA ALA A 48 6.01 3.02 15.63
C ALA A 48 4.79 2.22 16.13
N GLY A 49 4.78 0.92 15.90
CA GLY A 49 3.71 0.05 16.38
C GLY A 49 2.68 -0.36 15.35
N MET A 50 2.88 0.00 14.10
CA MET A 50 1.94 -0.39 13.05
C MET A 50 2.20 -1.84 12.63
N THR A 51 1.16 -2.68 12.74
CA THR A 51 1.27 -4.09 12.39
C THR A 51 0.96 -4.28 10.90
N LYS A 52 1.36 -5.44 10.37
CA LYS A 52 1.04 -5.80 9.01
C LYS A 52 -0.48 -5.84 8.78
N GLU A 53 -1.22 -6.34 9.77
CA GLU A 53 -2.67 -6.42 9.70
C GLU A 53 -3.29 -5.03 9.59
N ALA A 54 -2.79 -4.07 10.36
CA ALA A 54 -3.28 -2.70 10.29
C ALA A 54 -3.00 -2.08 8.93
N MET A 55 -1.85 -2.35 8.35
CA MET A 55 -1.50 -1.87 7.02
C MET A 55 -2.40 -2.50 5.95
N ASP A 56 -2.66 -3.80 6.06
CA ASP A 56 -3.54 -4.49 5.12
C ASP A 56 -4.96 -3.91 5.17
N GLU A 57 -5.47 -3.65 6.36
CA GLU A 57 -6.78 -3.03 6.52
C GLU A 57 -6.84 -1.66 5.87
N LYS A 58 -5.81 -0.85 6.08
CA LYS A 58 -5.75 0.48 5.49
C LYS A 58 -5.73 0.38 3.97
N MET A 59 -4.97 -0.55 3.42
CA MET A 59 -4.92 -0.76 1.98
C MET A 59 -6.29 -1.14 1.43
N GLN A 60 -6.99 -2.06 2.10
CA GLN A 60 -8.33 -2.47 1.67
C GLN A 60 -9.30 -1.29 1.65
N MET A 61 -9.21 -0.41 2.65
CA MET A 61 -10.09 0.75 2.72
C MET A 61 -9.82 1.76 1.61
N MET A 62 -8.62 1.80 1.09
CA MET A 62 -8.22 2.78 0.08
C MET A 62 -8.33 2.25 -1.34
N ILE A 63 -8.64 0.95 -1.52
CA ILE A 63 -8.82 0.38 -2.85
C ILE A 63 -10.03 1.00 -3.53
N THR A 64 -9.84 1.46 -4.76
CA THR A 64 -10.92 1.97 -5.60
C THR A 64 -11.08 1.08 -6.82
N MET A 65 -12.25 1.14 -7.44
CA MET A 65 -12.55 0.34 -8.63
C MET A 65 -12.91 1.24 -9.78
N THR A 66 -12.33 0.95 -10.94
CA THR A 66 -12.63 1.68 -12.18
C THR A 66 -13.11 0.75 -13.27
#